data_9d185993b2fb5cbc4a6c6d4df40ba674
#
_entry.id   9d185993b2fb5cbc4a6c6d4df40ba674
#
_cell.length_a   1.000
_cell.length_b   1.000
_cell.length_c   1.000
_cell.angle_alpha   90.00
_cell.angle_beta   90.00
_cell.angle_gamma   90.00
#
_symmetry.space_group_name_H-M   'P 1'
#
loop_
_entity.id
_entity.type
_entity.pdbx_description
1 polymer ?
#
loop_
_entity_poly.entity_id
_entity_poly.type
_entity_poly.pdbx_seq_one_letter_code
_entity_poly.pdbx_strand_id
1 'polypeptide(L)'
;MSTHSNTKIGIIQFPGSNTERETFMACTRAGMEPVEFLWNNDPMELSELDGYIIVGGFSYEDRSRAGVIAALDPIMKQISIESEKNKPVLGICNGAQILVESGLVPGFKNNQIGIALTDNKRVKDGQVVGVGYYNTWANLKVNADPNRCAFTRNLEKDQIIKIPLAHGEGRFTMPESLLDNLIMNDQAVYLYCDNDGNTPNEFPVNPNGSLYNLAAVCNNRGNIMAMMPHPERTENGDQIFSSMKEFIQMGNPITDHDLAHNQESYRLKNYSADESCTEWLVNMIITDNEAVSVQNALIQLGYDIVLTRQTHWEIETAGDKESILGKIEASGELYNSNKEFIGERETSDGTVSILVHQKEDMHGRLKQESLTDRFQIDGLVKIKRGVVWNLSAKRGNIDTIINEILETNILFNPLSHECYRIN
;
A
#
# COMPACT_ATOMS: atom_id res chain seq x y z
N MET A 1 4.13 -40.14 -23.84
CA MET A 1 3.07 -39.34 -23.22
C MET A 1 3.71 -38.64 -22.04
N SER A 2 4.08 -37.36 -22.17
CA SER A 2 4.58 -36.59 -21.02
C SER A 2 3.40 -36.38 -20.09
N THR A 3 3.50 -36.86 -18.87
CA THR A 3 2.60 -36.47 -17.79
C THR A 3 2.84 -34.97 -17.56
N HIS A 4 2.01 -34.12 -18.18
CA HIS A 4 1.96 -32.72 -17.77
C HIS A 4 1.47 -32.73 -16.32
N SER A 5 2.38 -32.56 -15.36
CA SER A 5 1.97 -32.21 -14.00
C SER A 5 1.17 -30.94 -14.09
N ASN A 6 0.01 -30.89 -13.44
CA ASN A 6 -0.78 -29.65 -13.36
C ASN A 6 0.09 -28.54 -12.80
N THR A 7 0.05 -27.36 -13.42
CA THR A 7 0.73 -26.15 -12.91
C THR A 7 0.07 -25.74 -11.60
N LYS A 8 0.79 -25.83 -10.49
CA LYS A 8 0.30 -25.55 -9.13
C LYS A 8 0.56 -24.11 -8.72
N ILE A 9 -0.48 -23.39 -8.40
CA ILE A 9 -0.40 -21.98 -8.00
C ILE A 9 -0.83 -21.81 -6.55
N GLY A 10 0.07 -21.29 -5.72
CA GLY A 10 -0.24 -20.93 -4.34
C GLY A 10 -1.12 -19.68 -4.27
N ILE A 11 -2.30 -19.83 -3.67
CA ILE A 11 -3.22 -18.72 -3.40
C ILE A 11 -2.95 -18.25 -1.98
N ILE A 12 -2.13 -17.20 -1.88
CA ILE A 12 -1.59 -16.71 -0.62
C ILE A 12 -2.62 -15.83 0.08
N GLN A 13 -2.94 -16.20 1.32
CA GLN A 13 -3.96 -15.54 2.12
C GLN A 13 -3.40 -15.10 3.48
N PHE A 14 -3.63 -13.85 3.80
CA PHE A 14 -3.37 -13.25 5.11
C PHE A 14 -4.68 -13.04 5.88
N PRO A 15 -4.65 -12.84 7.22
CA PRO A 15 -5.84 -12.42 7.96
C PRO A 15 -6.47 -11.17 7.34
N GLY A 16 -7.72 -11.26 6.88
CA GLY A 16 -8.42 -10.18 6.17
C GLY A 16 -8.44 -10.28 4.64
N SER A 17 -7.81 -11.30 4.04
CA SER A 17 -7.99 -11.62 2.61
C SER A 17 -9.44 -11.97 2.30
N ASN A 18 -9.94 -11.62 1.11
CA ASN A 18 -11.36 -11.85 0.76
C ASN A 18 -11.65 -12.10 -0.73
N THR A 19 -10.64 -12.28 -1.60
CA THR A 19 -10.84 -12.59 -3.02
C THR A 19 -10.27 -13.95 -3.43
N GLU A 20 -10.04 -14.83 -2.45
CA GLU A 20 -9.50 -16.17 -2.65
C GLU A 20 -10.38 -17.01 -3.56
N ARG A 21 -11.70 -16.99 -3.34
CA ARG A 21 -12.65 -17.79 -4.11
C ARG A 21 -12.64 -17.44 -5.60
N GLU A 22 -12.71 -16.15 -5.93
CA GLU A 22 -12.67 -15.66 -7.30
C GLU A 22 -11.33 -16.00 -7.95
N THR A 23 -10.23 -15.91 -7.20
CA THR A 23 -8.88 -16.27 -7.65
C THR A 23 -8.76 -17.77 -7.94
N PHE A 24 -9.32 -18.63 -7.08
CA PHE A 24 -9.41 -20.07 -7.32
C PHE A 24 -10.15 -20.38 -8.64
N MET A 25 -11.29 -19.72 -8.86
CA MET A 25 -12.07 -19.88 -10.08
C MET A 25 -11.31 -19.40 -11.32
N ALA A 26 -10.62 -18.29 -11.27
CA ALA A 26 -9.83 -17.75 -12.37
C ALA A 26 -8.65 -18.66 -12.72
N CYS A 27 -7.92 -19.19 -11.74
CA CYS A 27 -6.86 -20.18 -11.95
C CYS A 27 -7.41 -21.46 -12.61
N THR A 28 -8.56 -21.94 -12.14
CA THR A 28 -9.20 -23.14 -12.70
C THR A 28 -9.64 -22.92 -14.14
N ARG A 29 -10.22 -21.74 -14.49
CA ARG A 29 -10.58 -21.39 -15.88
C ARG A 29 -9.36 -21.34 -16.80
N ALA A 30 -8.22 -20.86 -16.28
CA ALA A 30 -6.95 -20.89 -17.01
C ALA A 30 -6.32 -22.29 -17.08
N GLY A 31 -6.90 -23.31 -16.44
CA GLY A 31 -6.41 -24.68 -16.42
C GLY A 31 -5.16 -24.87 -15.56
N MET A 32 -5.03 -24.11 -14.49
CA MET A 32 -4.04 -24.27 -13.42
C MET A 32 -4.70 -24.94 -12.20
N GLU A 33 -3.90 -25.53 -11.33
CA GLU A 33 -4.32 -26.11 -10.05
C GLU A 33 -4.06 -25.12 -8.92
N PRO A 34 -5.11 -24.41 -8.42
CA PRO A 34 -4.95 -23.52 -7.28
C PRO A 34 -4.80 -24.33 -5.99
N VAL A 35 -3.82 -23.93 -5.18
CA VAL A 35 -3.52 -24.52 -3.86
C VAL A 35 -3.71 -23.45 -2.80
N GLU A 36 -4.59 -23.69 -1.83
CA GLU A 36 -4.76 -22.78 -0.69
C GLU A 36 -3.47 -22.71 0.13
N PHE A 37 -3.04 -21.49 0.45
CA PHE A 37 -1.86 -21.28 1.26
C PHE A 37 -2.11 -20.14 2.26
N LEU A 38 -2.24 -20.51 3.52
CA LEU A 38 -2.53 -19.57 4.60
C LEU A 38 -1.23 -19.02 5.21
N TRP A 39 -1.29 -17.82 5.74
CA TRP A 39 -0.19 -17.11 6.37
C TRP A 39 0.55 -17.91 7.46
N ASN A 40 -0.08 -18.90 8.07
CA ASN A 40 0.46 -19.76 9.14
C ASN A 40 0.90 -21.15 8.68
N ASN A 41 0.90 -21.43 7.37
CA ASN A 41 1.49 -22.63 6.81
C ASN A 41 3.02 -22.58 6.90
N ASP A 42 3.69 -23.72 6.76
CA ASP A 42 5.15 -23.75 6.68
C ASP A 42 5.62 -23.05 5.38
N PRO A 43 6.37 -21.93 5.47
CA PRO A 43 6.85 -21.22 4.29
C PRO A 43 7.66 -22.09 3.34
N MET A 44 8.32 -23.16 3.82
CA MET A 44 9.13 -24.06 2.98
C MET A 44 8.31 -24.83 1.96
N GLU A 45 7.01 -25.09 2.22
CA GLU A 45 6.11 -25.75 1.28
C GLU A 45 5.87 -24.92 0.00
N LEU A 46 6.10 -23.59 0.03
CA LEU A 46 6.05 -22.72 -1.15
C LEU A 46 7.01 -23.20 -2.26
N SER A 47 8.10 -23.87 -1.90
CA SER A 47 9.07 -24.38 -2.87
C SER A 47 8.48 -25.41 -3.83
N GLU A 48 7.39 -26.10 -3.44
CA GLU A 48 6.71 -27.15 -4.23
C GLU A 48 5.70 -26.58 -5.26
N LEU A 49 5.45 -25.26 -5.22
CA LEU A 49 4.49 -24.60 -6.09
C LEU A 49 5.22 -23.91 -7.27
N ASP A 50 4.54 -23.79 -8.41
CA ASP A 50 5.11 -23.25 -9.63
C ASP A 50 5.01 -21.71 -9.72
N GLY A 51 4.12 -21.09 -8.94
CA GLY A 51 3.92 -19.65 -8.88
C GLY A 51 2.93 -19.27 -7.77
N TYR A 52 2.73 -17.97 -7.57
CA TYR A 52 1.97 -17.46 -6.43
C TYR A 52 1.03 -16.34 -6.85
N ILE A 53 -0.15 -16.27 -6.20
CA ILE A 53 -1.07 -15.14 -6.29
C ILE A 53 -1.37 -14.69 -4.87
N ILE A 54 -1.00 -13.43 -4.57
CA ILE A 54 -1.36 -12.77 -3.32
C ILE A 54 -2.69 -12.08 -3.56
N VAL A 55 -3.73 -12.56 -2.88
CA VAL A 55 -5.10 -12.13 -3.15
C VAL A 55 -5.44 -10.76 -2.58
N GLY A 56 -6.54 -10.18 -3.05
CA GLY A 56 -7.09 -8.93 -2.53
C GLY A 56 -7.74 -9.09 -1.16
N GLY A 57 -8.02 -7.98 -0.52
CA GLY A 57 -8.65 -7.90 0.80
C GLY A 57 -8.16 -6.70 1.59
N PHE A 58 -8.04 -6.89 2.89
CA PHE A 58 -7.59 -5.91 3.88
C PHE A 58 -6.70 -6.64 4.89
N SER A 59 -5.50 -7.06 4.45
CA SER A 59 -4.59 -7.85 5.28
C SER A 59 -4.28 -7.12 6.59
N TYR A 60 -4.49 -7.82 7.73
CA TYR A 60 -4.37 -7.24 9.07
C TYR A 60 -5.19 -5.95 9.26
N GLU A 61 -6.36 -5.84 8.58
CA GLU A 61 -7.26 -4.68 8.61
C GLU A 61 -6.57 -3.36 8.15
N ASP A 62 -5.55 -3.45 7.27
CA ASP A 62 -4.73 -2.33 6.79
C ASP A 62 -4.07 -1.49 7.91
N ARG A 63 -3.85 -2.10 9.09
CA ARG A 63 -3.28 -1.43 10.27
C ARG A 63 -1.87 -0.93 9.99
N SER A 64 -1.56 0.24 10.50
CA SER A 64 -0.43 1.09 10.12
C SER A 64 -0.55 1.61 8.69
N ARG A 65 -0.48 0.75 7.70
CA ARG A 65 -0.72 1.02 6.27
C ARG A 65 -1.13 -0.26 5.55
N ALA A 66 -1.88 -0.10 4.46
CA ALA A 66 -2.35 -1.22 3.67
C ALA A 66 -1.19 -2.11 3.18
N GLY A 67 -1.25 -3.37 3.53
CA GLY A 67 -0.29 -4.39 3.10
C GLY A 67 1.02 -4.46 3.89
N VAL A 68 1.41 -3.45 4.70
CA VAL A 68 2.76 -3.39 5.29
C VAL A 68 3.04 -4.52 6.30
N ILE A 69 2.08 -4.88 7.16
CA ILE A 69 2.28 -5.97 8.14
C ILE A 69 2.46 -7.30 7.41
N ALA A 70 1.63 -7.57 6.39
CA ALA A 70 1.77 -8.76 5.56
C ALA A 70 3.09 -8.78 4.77
N ALA A 71 3.57 -7.63 4.29
CA ALA A 71 4.85 -7.53 3.58
C ALA A 71 6.06 -7.97 4.45
N LEU A 72 5.94 -7.85 5.76
CA LEU A 72 6.97 -8.23 6.73
C LEU A 72 6.84 -9.68 7.22
N ASP A 73 5.79 -10.39 6.81
CA ASP A 73 5.54 -11.78 7.20
C ASP A 73 6.63 -12.73 6.66
N PRO A 74 7.01 -13.78 7.40
CA PRO A 74 7.98 -14.80 6.94
C PRO A 74 7.63 -15.43 5.59
N ILE A 75 6.35 -15.59 5.26
CA ILE A 75 5.90 -16.08 3.94
C ILE A 75 6.43 -15.20 2.82
N MET A 76 6.41 -13.87 2.99
CA MET A 76 6.90 -12.95 1.96
C MET A 76 8.41 -13.05 1.75
N LYS A 77 9.18 -13.38 2.80
CA LYS A 77 10.61 -13.70 2.66
C LYS A 77 10.83 -14.92 1.78
N GLN A 78 10.04 -15.98 1.97
CA GLN A 78 10.14 -17.18 1.15
C GLN A 78 9.66 -16.93 -0.29
N ILE A 79 8.57 -16.16 -0.48
CA ILE A 79 8.11 -15.76 -1.82
C ILE A 79 9.21 -14.98 -2.55
N SER A 80 9.92 -14.08 -1.86
CA SER A 80 11.08 -13.38 -2.42
C SER A 80 12.14 -14.35 -2.93
N ILE A 81 12.53 -15.32 -2.11
CA ILE A 81 13.52 -16.37 -2.48
C ILE A 81 13.04 -17.19 -3.69
N GLU A 82 11.77 -17.57 -3.73
CA GLU A 82 11.22 -18.35 -4.83
C GLU A 82 11.10 -17.52 -6.12
N SER A 83 10.81 -16.22 -6.00
CA SER A 83 10.75 -15.31 -7.13
C SER A 83 12.13 -15.08 -7.78
N GLU A 84 13.22 -15.17 -7.01
CA GLU A 84 14.59 -15.16 -7.55
C GLU A 84 14.88 -16.38 -8.41
N LYS A 85 14.16 -17.48 -8.22
CA LYS A 85 14.17 -18.68 -9.10
C LYS A 85 13.26 -18.51 -10.32
N ASN A 86 12.81 -17.28 -10.59
CA ASN A 86 11.94 -16.86 -11.69
C ASN A 86 10.48 -17.31 -11.58
N LYS A 87 10.03 -17.85 -10.45
CA LYS A 87 8.62 -18.18 -10.26
C LYS A 87 7.76 -16.90 -10.34
N PRO A 88 6.63 -16.92 -11.05
CA PRO A 88 5.78 -15.72 -11.18
C PRO A 88 5.00 -15.45 -9.90
N VAL A 89 4.84 -14.16 -9.58
CA VAL A 89 4.06 -13.67 -8.44
C VAL A 89 3.11 -12.57 -8.90
N LEU A 90 1.82 -12.80 -8.74
CA LEU A 90 0.78 -11.79 -9.00
C LEU A 90 0.22 -11.27 -7.67
N GLY A 91 0.29 -9.96 -7.44
CA GLY A 91 -0.41 -9.31 -6.34
C GLY A 91 -1.61 -8.52 -6.85
N ILE A 92 -2.81 -8.82 -6.34
CA ILE A 92 -4.06 -8.19 -6.76
C ILE A 92 -4.59 -7.30 -5.64
N CYS A 93 -4.87 -6.02 -5.92
CA CYS A 93 -5.42 -5.05 -4.97
C CYS A 93 -4.58 -4.98 -3.68
N ASN A 94 -5.04 -5.52 -2.55
CA ASN A 94 -4.22 -5.61 -1.33
C ASN A 94 -2.94 -6.44 -1.54
N GLY A 95 -2.97 -7.47 -2.38
CA GLY A 95 -1.76 -8.19 -2.79
C GLY A 95 -0.75 -7.31 -3.53
N ALA A 96 -1.22 -6.35 -4.32
CA ALA A 96 -0.34 -5.36 -4.96
C ALA A 96 0.30 -4.41 -3.92
N GLN A 97 -0.47 -3.99 -2.91
CA GLN A 97 0.05 -3.20 -1.80
C GLN A 97 1.14 -3.95 -1.04
N ILE A 98 0.94 -5.25 -0.77
CA ILE A 98 1.94 -6.12 -0.14
C ILE A 98 3.22 -6.20 -0.97
N LEU A 99 3.13 -6.39 -2.30
CA LEU A 99 4.28 -6.46 -3.18
C LEU A 99 5.06 -5.13 -3.25
N VAL A 100 4.36 -4.01 -3.20
CA VAL A 100 4.98 -2.67 -3.18
C VAL A 100 5.66 -2.42 -1.83
N GLU A 101 4.99 -2.69 -0.72
CA GLU A 101 5.54 -2.50 0.64
C GLU A 101 6.68 -3.50 0.97
N SER A 102 6.74 -4.66 0.30
CA SER A 102 7.88 -5.58 0.41
C SER A 102 9.07 -5.21 -0.48
N GLY A 103 8.94 -4.19 -1.35
CA GLY A 103 9.97 -3.79 -2.32
C GLY A 103 10.15 -4.76 -3.50
N LEU A 104 9.37 -5.86 -3.58
CA LEU A 104 9.39 -6.80 -4.70
C LEU A 104 8.94 -6.13 -6.02
N VAL A 105 8.16 -5.07 -5.93
CA VAL A 105 7.85 -4.16 -7.03
C VAL A 105 8.27 -2.75 -6.58
N PRO A 106 9.11 -2.05 -7.36
CA PRO A 106 9.53 -2.27 -8.75
C PRO A 106 10.73 -3.22 -8.94
N GLY A 107 11.26 -3.83 -7.87
CA GLY A 107 12.32 -4.82 -7.95
C GLY A 107 13.74 -4.22 -7.91
N PHE A 108 13.98 -3.27 -7.01
CA PHE A 108 15.34 -2.80 -6.71
C PHE A 108 16.18 -3.88 -6.02
N LYS A 109 17.51 -3.75 -6.12
CA LYS A 109 18.43 -4.56 -5.33
C LYS A 109 18.10 -4.41 -3.83
N ASN A 110 18.13 -5.52 -3.11
CA ASN A 110 17.80 -5.60 -1.68
C ASN A 110 16.34 -5.24 -1.33
N ASN A 111 15.41 -5.34 -2.28
CA ASN A 111 13.98 -5.09 -2.08
C ASN A 111 13.69 -3.72 -1.43
N GLN A 112 14.42 -2.69 -1.86
CA GLN A 112 14.16 -1.33 -1.41
C GLN A 112 12.81 -0.83 -1.94
N ILE A 113 12.09 -0.08 -1.11
CA ILE A 113 10.81 0.53 -1.50
C ILE A 113 11.08 1.68 -2.48
N GLY A 114 10.43 1.62 -3.65
CA GLY A 114 10.53 2.67 -4.67
C GLY A 114 9.19 3.27 -5.06
N ILE A 115 8.10 2.62 -4.65
CA ILE A 115 6.72 3.01 -4.98
C ILE A 115 5.92 3.08 -3.67
N ALA A 116 4.93 3.97 -3.62
CA ALA A 116 3.89 3.95 -2.61
C ALA A 116 2.52 3.83 -3.29
N LEU A 117 1.63 3.03 -2.71
CA LEU A 117 0.21 3.02 -3.02
C LEU A 117 -0.50 3.84 -1.95
N THR A 118 -1.08 4.97 -2.37
CA THR A 118 -1.65 5.97 -1.46
C THR A 118 -3.15 6.15 -1.68
N ASP A 119 -3.78 6.99 -0.83
CA ASP A 119 -5.19 7.33 -0.96
C ASP A 119 -5.57 7.72 -2.39
N ASN A 120 -6.67 7.15 -2.87
CA ASN A 120 -7.24 7.52 -4.15
C ASN A 120 -7.63 9.00 -4.16
N LYS A 121 -7.29 9.66 -5.25
CA LYS A 121 -7.56 11.09 -5.47
C LYS A 121 -8.14 11.28 -6.87
N ARG A 122 -9.45 11.44 -6.94
CA ARG A 122 -10.13 11.70 -8.21
C ARG A 122 -9.98 13.17 -8.56
N VAL A 123 -9.31 13.45 -9.67
CA VAL A 123 -9.04 14.82 -10.12
C VAL A 123 -9.75 15.08 -11.44
N LYS A 124 -10.48 16.19 -11.53
CA LYS A 124 -11.13 16.67 -12.75
C LYS A 124 -10.98 18.18 -12.84
N ASP A 125 -10.59 18.67 -14.02
CA ASP A 125 -10.36 20.11 -14.27
C ASP A 125 -9.42 20.74 -13.21
N GLY A 126 -8.39 20.01 -12.77
CA GLY A 126 -7.45 20.42 -11.74
C GLY A 126 -7.99 20.42 -10.31
N GLN A 127 -9.26 20.03 -10.10
CA GLN A 127 -9.91 19.99 -8.78
C GLN A 127 -10.06 18.55 -8.29
N VAL A 128 -9.89 18.33 -6.97
CA VAL A 128 -10.16 17.06 -6.32
C VAL A 128 -11.68 16.93 -6.13
N VAL A 129 -12.30 16.01 -6.90
CA VAL A 129 -13.73 15.75 -6.86
C VAL A 129 -14.11 14.56 -5.98
N GLY A 130 -13.12 13.88 -5.39
CA GLY A 130 -13.34 12.81 -4.43
C GLY A 130 -12.06 12.11 -4.02
N VAL A 131 -12.08 11.51 -2.83
CA VAL A 131 -10.96 10.76 -2.21
C VAL A 131 -11.44 9.43 -1.65
N GLY A 132 -10.49 8.54 -1.35
CA GLY A 132 -10.73 7.28 -0.68
C GLY A 132 -11.41 6.23 -1.56
N TYR A 133 -12.19 5.36 -0.94
CA TYR A 133 -12.73 4.17 -1.59
C TYR A 133 -13.57 4.49 -2.83
N TYR A 134 -13.25 3.77 -3.92
CA TYR A 134 -13.98 3.87 -5.18
C TYR A 134 -14.13 2.50 -5.83
N ASN A 135 -15.34 2.20 -6.29
CA ASN A 135 -15.67 0.95 -6.98
C ASN A 135 -16.26 1.28 -8.35
N THR A 136 -15.63 0.77 -9.40
CA THR A 136 -16.07 0.96 -10.78
C THR A 136 -15.46 -0.08 -11.71
N TRP A 137 -15.93 -0.09 -12.96
CA TRP A 137 -15.26 -0.77 -14.07
C TRP A 137 -14.34 0.21 -14.79
N ALA A 138 -13.09 -0.20 -15.02
CA ALA A 138 -12.12 0.59 -15.75
C ALA A 138 -11.63 -0.16 -16.99
N ASN A 139 -11.33 0.58 -18.06
CA ASN A 139 -10.60 0.04 -19.20
C ASN A 139 -9.10 0.12 -18.90
N LEU A 140 -8.42 -0.97 -19.20
CA LEU A 140 -6.97 -1.11 -19.04
C LEU A 140 -6.35 -1.38 -20.40
N LYS A 141 -5.39 -0.56 -20.79
CA LYS A 141 -4.58 -0.77 -21.99
C LYS A 141 -3.30 -1.52 -21.63
N VAL A 142 -2.97 -2.56 -22.38
CA VAL A 142 -1.67 -3.25 -22.31
C VAL A 142 -0.60 -2.29 -22.86
N ASN A 143 0.25 -1.77 -21.99
CA ASN A 143 1.24 -0.75 -22.36
C ASN A 143 2.63 -1.33 -22.61
N ALA A 144 3.02 -2.37 -21.89
CA ALA A 144 4.32 -3.04 -22.08
C ALA A 144 4.32 -3.97 -23.30
N ASP A 145 5.52 -4.35 -23.78
CA ASP A 145 5.64 -5.48 -24.71
C ASP A 145 5.05 -6.74 -24.07
N PRO A 146 4.19 -7.51 -24.78
CA PRO A 146 3.56 -8.71 -24.22
C PRO A 146 4.53 -9.73 -23.67
N ASN A 147 5.75 -9.83 -24.18
CA ASN A 147 6.76 -10.76 -23.70
C ASN A 147 7.56 -10.24 -22.50
N ARG A 148 7.37 -8.96 -22.13
CA ARG A 148 8.09 -8.31 -21.02
C ARG A 148 7.68 -8.86 -19.66
N CYS A 149 6.42 -9.24 -19.51
CA CYS A 149 5.85 -9.62 -18.23
C CYS A 149 5.19 -11.01 -18.28
N ALA A 150 5.29 -11.76 -17.21
CA ALA A 150 4.68 -13.10 -17.06
C ALA A 150 3.15 -13.08 -17.23
N PHE A 151 2.52 -11.92 -17.12
CA PHE A 151 1.06 -11.75 -17.07
C PHE A 151 0.46 -11.08 -18.31
N THR A 152 1.24 -10.94 -19.40
CA THR A 152 0.79 -10.27 -20.63
C THR A 152 0.96 -11.10 -21.90
N ARG A 153 1.55 -12.29 -21.83
CA ARG A 153 1.93 -13.10 -22.98
C ARG A 153 0.79 -13.48 -23.94
N ASN A 154 -0.41 -13.63 -23.40
CA ASN A 154 -1.62 -13.94 -24.19
C ASN A 154 -2.46 -12.69 -24.53
N LEU A 155 -1.83 -11.53 -24.47
CA LEU A 155 -2.42 -10.23 -24.79
C LEU A 155 -1.61 -9.56 -25.90
N GLU A 156 -2.23 -8.64 -26.62
CA GLU A 156 -1.54 -7.82 -27.61
C GLU A 156 -1.21 -6.44 -27.04
N LYS A 157 -0.13 -5.82 -27.54
CA LYS A 157 0.18 -4.43 -27.18
C LYS A 157 -0.99 -3.53 -27.61
N ASP A 158 -1.33 -2.56 -26.78
CA ASP A 158 -2.48 -1.65 -26.92
C ASP A 158 -3.87 -2.33 -26.85
N GLN A 159 -3.94 -3.65 -26.61
CA GLN A 159 -5.21 -4.31 -26.32
C GLN A 159 -5.87 -3.69 -25.08
N ILE A 160 -7.18 -3.45 -25.18
CA ILE A 160 -7.99 -2.92 -24.07
C ILE A 160 -8.79 -4.05 -23.46
N ILE A 161 -8.68 -4.18 -22.13
CA ILE A 161 -9.49 -5.10 -21.32
C ILE A 161 -10.27 -4.31 -20.28
N LYS A 162 -11.50 -4.73 -19.98
CA LYS A 162 -12.35 -4.05 -19.01
C LYS A 162 -12.39 -4.85 -17.70
N ILE A 163 -11.83 -4.27 -16.62
CA ILE A 163 -11.63 -4.93 -15.34
C ILE A 163 -12.27 -4.10 -14.22
N PRO A 164 -12.94 -4.72 -13.21
CA PRO A 164 -13.45 -3.99 -12.05
C PRO A 164 -12.31 -3.60 -11.11
N LEU A 165 -12.47 -2.46 -10.43
CA LEU A 165 -11.61 -2.03 -9.34
C LEU A 165 -12.46 -1.68 -8.10
N ALA A 166 -11.92 -1.89 -6.90
CA ALA A 166 -12.60 -1.63 -5.64
C ALA A 166 -11.55 -1.43 -4.52
N HIS A 167 -11.05 -0.21 -4.34
CA HIS A 167 -10.00 0.08 -3.36
C HIS A 167 -10.04 1.54 -2.88
N GLY A 168 -9.48 1.80 -1.69
CA GLY A 168 -9.29 3.14 -1.12
C GLY A 168 -7.88 3.70 -1.35
N GLU A 169 -6.86 2.84 -1.34
CA GLU A 169 -5.45 3.16 -1.46
C GLU A 169 -4.85 2.39 -2.65
N GLY A 170 -5.00 2.91 -3.85
CA GLY A 170 -4.53 2.26 -5.08
C GLY A 170 -3.79 3.20 -6.03
N ARG A 171 -3.49 4.42 -5.56
CA ARG A 171 -2.83 5.46 -6.33
C ARG A 171 -1.32 5.24 -6.33
N PHE A 172 -0.77 4.80 -7.46
CA PHE A 172 0.67 4.69 -7.65
C PHE A 172 1.34 6.06 -7.58
N THR A 173 2.27 6.23 -6.63
CA THR A 173 3.10 7.42 -6.46
C THR A 173 4.57 7.04 -6.32
N MET A 174 5.44 7.81 -6.96
CA MET A 174 6.89 7.59 -6.98
C MET A 174 7.62 8.83 -7.47
N PRO A 175 8.96 8.95 -7.32
CA PRO A 175 9.74 9.99 -7.97
C PRO A 175 9.66 9.91 -9.50
N GLU A 176 9.64 11.07 -10.19
CA GLU A 176 9.59 11.15 -11.67
C GLU A 176 10.72 10.34 -12.34
N SER A 177 11.93 10.43 -11.79
CA SER A 177 13.08 9.68 -12.32
C SER A 177 12.88 8.17 -12.27
N LEU A 178 12.15 7.65 -11.30
CA LEU A 178 11.79 6.23 -11.27
C LEU A 178 10.71 5.92 -12.29
N LEU A 179 9.69 6.76 -12.40
CA LEU A 179 8.62 6.59 -13.40
C LEU A 179 9.19 6.52 -14.82
N ASP A 180 10.11 7.42 -15.16
CA ASP A 180 10.80 7.42 -16.46
C ASP A 180 11.54 6.09 -16.71
N ASN A 181 12.24 5.57 -15.71
CA ASN A 181 12.91 4.28 -15.80
C ASN A 181 11.92 3.12 -15.98
N LEU A 182 10.80 3.13 -15.26
CA LEU A 182 9.76 2.09 -15.41
C LEU A 182 9.15 2.09 -16.81
N ILE A 183 8.93 3.27 -17.39
CA ILE A 183 8.43 3.42 -18.75
C ILE A 183 9.46 2.89 -19.76
N MET A 184 10.73 3.30 -19.64
CA MET A 184 11.82 2.86 -20.54
C MET A 184 12.05 1.34 -20.46
N ASN A 185 11.85 0.73 -19.31
CA ASN A 185 12.05 -0.70 -19.09
C ASN A 185 10.79 -1.54 -19.34
N ASP A 186 9.71 -0.95 -19.89
CA ASP A 186 8.41 -1.60 -20.07
C ASP A 186 7.84 -2.22 -18.78
N GLN A 187 8.14 -1.63 -17.61
CA GLN A 187 7.61 -2.07 -16.32
C GLN A 187 6.22 -1.49 -16.01
N ALA A 188 5.81 -0.42 -16.70
CA ALA A 188 4.47 0.15 -16.68
C ALA A 188 3.53 -0.74 -17.53
N VAL A 189 2.99 -1.81 -16.93
CA VAL A 189 2.37 -2.93 -17.67
C VAL A 189 0.96 -2.58 -18.15
N TYR A 190 0.10 -2.09 -17.29
CA TYR A 190 -1.27 -1.69 -17.62
C TYR A 190 -1.53 -0.24 -17.24
N LEU A 191 -2.20 0.48 -18.13
CA LEU A 191 -2.62 1.87 -17.91
C LEU A 191 -4.15 1.99 -17.94
N TYR A 192 -4.72 2.79 -17.07
CA TYR A 192 -6.12 3.22 -17.21
C TYR A 192 -6.30 4.03 -18.48
N CYS A 193 -7.32 3.72 -19.26
CA CYS A 193 -7.59 4.39 -20.53
C CYS A 193 -9.08 4.59 -20.78
N ASP A 194 -9.41 5.43 -21.78
CA ASP A 194 -10.76 5.54 -22.32
C ASP A 194 -11.11 4.37 -23.27
N ASN A 195 -12.28 4.41 -23.91
CA ASN A 195 -12.70 3.37 -24.83
C ASN A 195 -11.86 3.30 -26.12
N ASP A 196 -11.15 4.36 -26.46
CA ASP A 196 -10.31 4.46 -27.66
C ASP A 196 -8.81 4.20 -27.34
N GLY A 197 -8.49 3.88 -26.06
CA GLY A 197 -7.13 3.60 -25.61
C GLY A 197 -6.31 4.85 -25.28
N ASN A 198 -6.90 6.05 -25.27
CA ASN A 198 -6.22 7.25 -24.80
C ASN A 198 -6.13 7.25 -23.27
N THR A 199 -5.10 7.88 -22.74
CA THR A 199 -4.78 7.90 -21.30
C THR A 199 -4.80 9.34 -20.73
N PRO A 200 -5.95 10.07 -20.78
CA PRO A 200 -6.04 11.36 -20.12
C PRO A 200 -5.89 11.20 -18.61
N ASN A 201 -5.04 12.05 -18.00
CA ASN A 201 -4.75 12.00 -16.58
C ASN A 201 -5.86 12.70 -15.75
N GLU A 202 -7.10 12.35 -16.01
CA GLU A 202 -8.28 12.95 -15.37
C GLU A 202 -9.36 11.90 -15.09
N PHE A 203 -10.13 12.17 -14.03
CA PHE A 203 -11.35 11.42 -13.74
C PHE A 203 -12.42 11.66 -14.83
N PRO A 204 -13.15 10.62 -15.33
CA PRO A 204 -13.23 9.25 -14.79
C PRO A 204 -12.21 8.26 -15.38
N VAL A 205 -11.41 8.62 -16.38
CA VAL A 205 -10.47 7.70 -17.05
C VAL A 205 -9.35 7.27 -16.10
N ASN A 206 -8.74 8.21 -15.37
CA ASN A 206 -7.87 7.91 -14.26
C ASN A 206 -8.72 7.88 -12.97
N PRO A 207 -9.13 6.69 -12.49
CA PRO A 207 -10.14 6.59 -11.44
C PRO A 207 -9.60 6.86 -10.04
N ASN A 208 -8.28 6.85 -9.86
CA ASN A 208 -7.63 6.95 -8.56
C ASN A 208 -6.51 7.99 -8.47
N GLY A 209 -6.16 8.65 -9.59
CA GLY A 209 -5.11 9.67 -9.64
C GLY A 209 -3.69 9.10 -9.71
N SER A 210 -3.52 7.84 -10.11
CA SER A 210 -2.20 7.22 -10.30
C SER A 210 -1.35 8.01 -11.30
N LEU A 211 -0.07 8.18 -11.00
CA LEU A 211 0.90 8.74 -11.95
C LEU A 211 0.89 7.94 -13.24
N TYR A 212 0.96 8.65 -14.39
CA TYR A 212 0.96 8.04 -15.72
C TYR A 212 -0.21 7.06 -15.98
N ASN A 213 -1.34 7.24 -15.29
CA ASN A 213 -2.49 6.32 -15.34
C ASN A 213 -2.15 4.86 -14.98
N LEU A 214 -1.12 4.61 -14.19
CA LEU A 214 -0.68 3.27 -13.82
C LEU A 214 -1.80 2.47 -13.14
N ALA A 215 -2.11 1.31 -13.68
CA ALA A 215 -3.01 0.32 -13.10
C ALA A 215 -2.25 -0.92 -12.60
N ALA A 216 -1.11 -1.23 -13.23
CA ALA A 216 -0.21 -2.29 -12.80
C ALA A 216 1.24 -2.00 -13.19
N VAL A 217 2.16 -2.45 -12.32
CA VAL A 217 3.62 -2.34 -12.50
C VAL A 217 4.26 -3.70 -12.24
N CYS A 218 5.20 -4.13 -13.10
CA CYS A 218 5.99 -5.33 -12.83
C CYS A 218 7.37 -4.98 -12.24
N ASN A 219 8.04 -6.00 -11.69
CA ASN A 219 9.42 -5.86 -11.27
C ASN A 219 10.38 -5.79 -12.47
N ASN A 220 11.65 -5.49 -12.21
CA ASN A 220 12.71 -5.39 -13.23
C ASN A 220 12.90 -6.68 -14.06
N ARG A 221 12.54 -7.85 -13.53
CA ARG A 221 12.64 -9.16 -14.20
C ARG A 221 11.37 -9.60 -14.92
N GLY A 222 10.24 -8.91 -14.70
CA GLY A 222 8.94 -9.18 -15.32
C GLY A 222 8.20 -10.42 -14.80
N ASN A 223 8.70 -11.08 -13.76
CA ASN A 223 8.03 -12.23 -13.15
C ASN A 223 7.14 -11.86 -11.95
N ILE A 224 7.20 -10.64 -11.42
CA ILE A 224 6.32 -10.17 -10.35
C ILE A 224 5.52 -8.98 -10.85
N MET A 225 4.21 -8.96 -10.58
CA MET A 225 3.34 -7.83 -10.95
C MET A 225 2.43 -7.44 -9.81
N ALA A 226 2.41 -6.15 -9.50
CA ALA A 226 1.44 -5.51 -8.62
C ALA A 226 0.34 -4.86 -9.46
N MET A 227 -0.92 -5.30 -9.30
CA MET A 227 -2.08 -4.86 -10.05
C MET A 227 -3.20 -4.44 -9.13
N MET A 228 -3.70 -3.19 -9.25
CA MET A 228 -4.78 -2.70 -8.38
C MET A 228 -6.18 -3.14 -8.80
N PRO A 229 -6.55 -3.20 -10.10
CA PRO A 229 -7.80 -3.82 -10.56
C PRO A 229 -7.86 -5.32 -10.29
N HIS A 230 -9.08 -5.87 -10.31
CA HIS A 230 -9.41 -7.25 -9.96
C HIS A 230 -9.67 -8.13 -11.21
N PRO A 231 -8.65 -8.68 -11.87
CA PRO A 231 -8.84 -9.55 -13.04
C PRO A 231 -9.53 -10.87 -12.68
N GLU A 232 -9.42 -11.34 -11.44
CA GLU A 232 -10.04 -12.57 -10.96
C GLU A 232 -11.58 -12.53 -10.93
N ARG A 233 -12.15 -11.33 -10.86
CA ARG A 233 -13.60 -11.11 -10.76
C ARG A 233 -14.34 -11.09 -12.10
N THR A 234 -13.64 -11.30 -13.21
CA THR A 234 -14.22 -11.26 -14.55
C THR A 234 -13.49 -12.15 -15.53
N GLU A 235 -14.23 -12.75 -16.48
CA GLU A 235 -13.64 -13.53 -17.59
C GLU A 235 -12.74 -12.66 -18.52
N ASN A 236 -12.93 -11.33 -18.54
CA ASN A 236 -12.06 -10.41 -19.26
C ASN A 236 -10.62 -10.46 -18.74
N GLY A 237 -10.40 -10.90 -17.49
CA GLY A 237 -9.08 -11.06 -16.88
C GLY A 237 -8.41 -12.41 -17.17
N ASP A 238 -9.11 -13.39 -17.75
CA ASP A 238 -8.61 -14.77 -17.90
C ASP A 238 -7.32 -14.87 -18.71
N GLN A 239 -7.09 -13.94 -19.65
CA GLN A 239 -5.84 -13.88 -20.41
C GLN A 239 -4.62 -13.56 -19.53
N ILE A 240 -4.78 -12.87 -18.40
CA ILE A 240 -3.71 -12.59 -17.44
C ILE A 240 -3.27 -13.90 -16.76
N PHE A 241 -4.23 -14.72 -16.31
CA PHE A 241 -3.97 -16.02 -15.69
C PHE A 241 -3.41 -17.04 -16.71
N SER A 242 -3.94 -17.04 -17.93
CA SER A 242 -3.42 -17.88 -19.01
C SER A 242 -2.00 -17.52 -19.41
N SER A 243 -1.64 -16.21 -19.37
CA SER A 243 -0.28 -15.74 -19.57
C SER A 243 0.68 -16.25 -18.49
N MET A 244 0.26 -16.24 -17.23
CA MET A 244 1.03 -16.80 -16.11
C MET A 244 1.31 -18.29 -16.32
N LYS A 245 0.31 -19.05 -16.74
CA LYS A 245 0.45 -20.49 -17.05
C LYS A 245 1.46 -20.71 -18.17
N GLU A 246 1.33 -19.98 -19.28
CA GLU A 246 2.25 -20.09 -20.42
C GLU A 246 3.68 -19.75 -20.02
N PHE A 247 3.88 -18.68 -19.23
CA PHE A 247 5.18 -18.29 -18.69
C PHE A 247 5.84 -19.44 -17.93
N ILE A 248 5.11 -20.14 -17.05
CA ILE A 248 5.60 -21.29 -16.30
C ILE A 248 5.93 -22.45 -17.25
N GLN A 249 5.06 -22.75 -18.21
CA GLN A 249 5.27 -23.84 -19.17
C GLN A 249 6.47 -23.61 -20.09
N MET A 250 6.84 -22.36 -20.34
CA MET A 250 8.04 -21.98 -21.10
C MET A 250 9.34 -22.02 -20.26
N GLY A 251 9.28 -22.39 -18.99
CA GLY A 251 10.44 -22.46 -18.09
C GLY A 251 10.81 -21.11 -17.47
N ASN A 252 9.82 -20.25 -17.25
CA ASN A 252 9.96 -18.95 -16.58
C ASN A 252 11.02 -18.01 -17.24
N PRO A 253 10.86 -17.67 -18.52
CA PRO A 253 11.82 -16.79 -19.22
C PRO A 253 11.72 -15.37 -18.70
N ILE A 254 12.82 -14.80 -18.24
CA ILE A 254 12.91 -13.42 -17.74
C ILE A 254 13.67 -12.52 -18.69
N THR A 255 13.39 -11.22 -18.59
CA THR A 255 14.18 -10.15 -19.20
C THR A 255 14.65 -9.24 -18.08
N ASP A 256 15.90 -9.39 -17.66
CA ASP A 256 16.45 -8.60 -16.54
C ASP A 256 16.85 -7.21 -17.03
N HIS A 257 16.34 -6.18 -16.38
CA HIS A 257 16.70 -4.78 -16.61
C HIS A 257 17.36 -4.20 -15.36
N ASP A 258 18.43 -3.46 -15.56
CA ASP A 258 19.08 -2.80 -14.43
C ASP A 258 18.20 -1.60 -13.98
N LEU A 259 17.75 -1.67 -12.74
CA LEU A 259 16.98 -0.60 -12.12
C LEU A 259 17.83 0.00 -10.99
N ALA A 260 18.58 1.06 -11.35
CA ALA A 260 19.39 1.78 -10.37
C ALA A 260 18.52 2.68 -9.50
N HIS A 261 18.67 2.59 -8.20
CA HIS A 261 18.07 3.50 -7.24
C HIS A 261 19.08 3.90 -6.19
N ASN A 262 19.24 5.21 -6.00
CA ASN A 262 19.97 5.78 -4.88
C ASN A 262 18.96 6.23 -3.83
N GLN A 263 18.54 5.31 -2.98
CA GLN A 263 17.75 5.71 -1.82
C GLN A 263 18.70 6.33 -0.80
N GLU A 264 18.51 7.60 -0.52
CA GLU A 264 19.16 8.21 0.66
C GLU A 264 18.56 7.57 1.92
N SER A 265 19.43 7.17 2.86
CA SER A 265 18.97 6.70 4.16
C SER A 265 18.10 7.78 4.81
N TYR A 266 16.89 7.42 5.23
CA TYR A 266 15.99 8.37 5.87
C TYR A 266 16.62 8.87 7.19
N ARG A 267 16.76 10.19 7.32
CA ARG A 267 17.23 10.81 8.56
C ARG A 267 16.06 11.40 9.31
N LEU A 268 15.85 10.89 10.52
CA LEU A 268 14.83 11.39 11.42
C LEU A 268 15.11 12.86 11.76
N LYS A 269 14.15 13.75 11.47
CA LYS A 269 14.20 15.17 11.80
C LYS A 269 13.54 15.41 13.15
N ASN A 270 13.93 16.44 13.86
CA ASN A 270 13.20 16.88 15.06
C ASN A 270 11.91 17.60 14.62
N TYR A 271 10.82 17.29 15.29
CA TYR A 271 9.56 17.99 15.13
C TYR A 271 9.59 19.32 15.89
N SER A 272 9.04 20.34 15.26
CA SER A 272 8.75 21.62 15.89
C SER A 272 7.35 22.02 15.49
N ALA A 273 6.46 22.14 16.47
CA ALA A 273 5.11 22.62 16.24
C ALA A 273 5.15 24.07 15.71
N ASP A 274 4.21 24.42 14.84
CA ASP A 274 3.98 25.80 14.45
C ASP A 274 3.29 26.53 15.60
N GLU A 275 3.84 27.67 16.04
CA GLU A 275 3.31 28.47 17.16
C GLU A 275 1.86 28.96 16.90
N SER A 276 1.44 29.04 15.63
CA SER A 276 0.07 29.39 15.24
C SER A 276 -0.93 28.26 15.42
N CYS A 277 -0.46 27.00 15.56
CA CYS A 277 -1.27 25.81 15.65
C CYS A 277 -1.56 25.40 17.10
N THR A 278 -2.70 24.78 17.29
CA THR A 278 -3.02 24.01 18.51
C THR A 278 -2.85 22.55 18.20
N GLU A 279 -2.11 21.82 19.04
CA GLU A 279 -1.96 20.39 18.90
C GLU A 279 -2.95 19.66 19.82
N TRP A 280 -3.66 18.68 19.26
CA TRP A 280 -4.43 17.71 20.03
C TRP A 280 -3.82 16.32 19.85
N LEU A 281 -3.57 15.64 20.97
CA LEU A 281 -3.17 14.26 21.03
C LEU A 281 -4.37 13.44 21.51
N VAL A 282 -4.91 12.60 20.65
CA VAL A 282 -6.09 11.80 20.94
C VAL A 282 -5.69 10.38 21.27
N ASN A 283 -6.06 9.96 22.47
CA ASN A 283 -5.81 8.62 23.02
C ASN A 283 -7.06 7.75 22.94
N MET A 284 -6.88 6.43 22.86
CA MET A 284 -7.95 5.45 22.98
C MET A 284 -8.22 5.16 24.47
N ILE A 285 -9.50 5.12 24.88
CA ILE A 285 -9.95 4.62 26.19
C ILE A 285 -9.94 3.07 26.19
N ILE A 286 -10.26 2.50 25.03
CA ILE A 286 -10.24 1.05 24.80
C ILE A 286 -8.88 0.62 24.24
N THR A 287 -8.66 -0.69 24.15
CA THR A 287 -7.44 -1.22 23.52
C THR A 287 -7.27 -0.70 22.09
N ASP A 288 -6.13 -0.10 21.80
CA ASP A 288 -5.77 0.28 20.44
C ASP A 288 -5.25 -0.95 19.67
N ASN A 289 -6.14 -1.58 18.92
CA ASN A 289 -5.82 -2.78 18.15
C ASN A 289 -4.78 -2.53 17.05
N GLU A 290 -4.68 -1.29 16.55
CA GLU A 290 -3.64 -0.92 15.56
C GLU A 290 -2.26 -0.95 16.21
N ALA A 291 -2.11 -0.30 17.38
CA ALA A 291 -0.86 -0.33 18.15
C ALA A 291 -0.46 -1.77 18.52
N VAL A 292 -1.43 -2.60 18.98
CA VAL A 292 -1.19 -4.01 19.31
C VAL A 292 -0.69 -4.81 18.10
N SER A 293 -1.28 -4.60 16.91
CA SER A 293 -0.87 -5.35 15.71
C SER A 293 0.51 -4.96 15.23
N VAL A 294 0.83 -3.66 15.22
CA VAL A 294 2.17 -3.17 14.87
C VAL A 294 3.21 -3.67 15.86
N GLN A 295 2.90 -3.62 17.18
CA GLN A 295 3.78 -4.17 18.20
C GLN A 295 4.04 -5.67 17.99
N ASN A 296 3.01 -6.46 17.72
CA ASN A 296 3.14 -7.91 17.50
C ASN A 296 4.00 -8.20 16.26
N ALA A 297 3.82 -7.46 15.17
CA ALA A 297 4.65 -7.60 13.98
C ALA A 297 6.12 -7.28 14.28
N LEU A 298 6.39 -6.21 15.05
CA LEU A 298 7.76 -5.87 15.47
C LEU A 298 8.37 -6.91 16.41
N ILE A 299 7.59 -7.50 17.31
CA ILE A 299 8.04 -8.60 18.18
C ILE A 299 8.41 -9.84 17.33
N GLN A 300 7.62 -10.18 16.31
CA GLN A 300 7.95 -11.27 15.38
C GLN A 300 9.24 -11.02 14.60
N LEU A 301 9.56 -9.76 14.33
CA LEU A 301 10.84 -9.36 13.74
C LEU A 301 12.02 -9.39 14.72
N GLY A 302 11.76 -9.63 16.03
CA GLY A 302 12.78 -9.76 17.06
C GLY A 302 12.97 -8.53 17.96
N TYR A 303 12.15 -7.49 17.82
CA TYR A 303 12.21 -6.28 18.65
C TYR A 303 11.43 -6.45 19.96
N ASP A 304 12.10 -6.41 21.10
CA ASP A 304 11.46 -6.50 22.44
C ASP A 304 11.06 -5.09 22.92
N ILE A 305 9.95 -4.60 22.43
CA ILE A 305 9.44 -3.25 22.66
C ILE A 305 8.02 -3.24 23.25
N VAL A 306 7.66 -2.07 23.81
CA VAL A 306 6.27 -1.67 24.05
C VAL A 306 5.97 -0.50 23.13
N LEU A 307 4.81 -0.53 22.49
CA LEU A 307 4.37 0.47 21.53
C LEU A 307 2.96 0.92 21.85
N THR A 308 2.76 2.24 21.95
CA THR A 308 1.44 2.88 22.04
C THR A 308 1.29 3.89 20.89
N ARG A 309 0.05 4.31 20.64
CA ARG A 309 -0.26 5.21 19.53
C ARG A 309 -1.24 6.31 19.97
N GLN A 310 -1.04 7.52 19.42
CA GLN A 310 -1.95 8.64 19.58
C GLN A 310 -2.27 9.21 18.19
N THR A 311 -3.51 9.62 17.96
CA THR A 311 -3.82 10.43 16.77
C THR A 311 -3.43 11.89 17.06
N HIS A 312 -2.68 12.48 16.16
CA HIS A 312 -2.21 13.86 16.25
C HIS A 312 -3.02 14.76 15.31
N TRP A 313 -3.47 15.89 15.82
CA TRP A 313 -4.11 16.94 15.06
C TRP A 313 -3.39 18.26 15.26
N GLU A 314 -2.97 18.90 14.18
CA GLU A 314 -2.55 20.31 14.14
C GLU A 314 -3.73 21.15 13.66
N ILE A 315 -4.17 22.12 14.46
CA ILE A 315 -5.35 22.93 14.19
C ILE A 315 -4.92 24.39 14.18
N GLU A 316 -4.97 25.02 13.01
CA GLU A 316 -4.71 26.45 12.82
C GLU A 316 -6.03 27.21 12.75
N THR A 317 -6.14 28.26 13.55
CA THR A 317 -7.36 29.06 13.66
C THR A 317 -7.06 30.55 13.50
N ALA A 318 -8.03 31.29 12.94
CA ALA A 318 -8.01 32.76 12.87
C ALA A 318 -9.19 33.33 13.64
N GLY A 319 -8.91 34.21 14.62
CA GLY A 319 -9.93 34.85 15.46
C GLY A 319 -9.99 34.30 16.88
N ASP A 320 -11.20 34.07 17.41
CA ASP A 320 -11.39 33.54 18.78
C ASP A 320 -11.07 32.05 18.87
N LYS A 321 -9.83 31.77 19.18
CA LYS A 321 -9.27 30.39 19.24
C LYS A 321 -10.06 29.48 20.18
N GLU A 322 -10.40 29.93 21.39
CA GLU A 322 -11.10 29.12 22.38
C GLU A 322 -12.51 28.74 21.91
N SER A 323 -13.24 29.72 21.34
CA SER A 323 -14.56 29.47 20.80
C SER A 323 -14.53 28.48 19.61
N ILE A 324 -13.56 28.62 18.71
CA ILE A 324 -13.41 27.75 17.53
C ILE A 324 -13.08 26.33 17.98
N LEU A 325 -12.09 26.15 18.85
CA LEU A 325 -11.70 24.83 19.37
C LEU A 325 -12.86 24.15 20.14
N GLY A 326 -13.61 24.90 20.93
CA GLY A 326 -14.80 24.37 21.61
C GLY A 326 -15.89 23.88 20.66
N LYS A 327 -16.09 24.57 19.51
CA LYS A 327 -17.03 24.10 18.48
C LYS A 327 -16.51 22.85 17.75
N ILE A 328 -15.21 22.77 17.47
CA ILE A 328 -14.57 21.58 16.87
C ILE A 328 -14.73 20.38 17.81
N GLU A 329 -14.46 20.55 19.09
CA GLU A 329 -14.64 19.52 20.11
C GLU A 329 -16.09 19.04 20.22
N ALA A 330 -17.03 19.97 20.30
CA ALA A 330 -18.46 19.69 20.37
C ALA A 330 -19.00 18.98 19.12
N SER A 331 -18.36 19.13 17.94
CA SER A 331 -18.76 18.45 16.71
C SER A 331 -18.51 16.94 16.75
N GLY A 332 -17.55 16.47 17.56
CA GLY A 332 -17.11 15.07 17.59
C GLY A 332 -16.44 14.60 16.29
N GLU A 333 -16.04 15.51 15.40
CA GLU A 333 -15.51 15.17 14.06
C GLU A 333 -14.06 14.67 14.11
N LEU A 334 -13.24 15.19 15.03
CA LEU A 334 -11.83 14.83 15.14
C LEU A 334 -11.58 13.63 16.06
N TYR A 335 -12.49 13.33 16.97
CA TYR A 335 -12.43 12.15 17.82
C TYR A 335 -13.81 11.75 18.35
N ASN A 336 -13.94 10.48 18.74
CA ASN A 336 -15.19 9.95 19.29
C ASN A 336 -15.08 9.84 20.82
N SER A 337 -15.73 10.75 21.56
CA SER A 337 -15.68 10.82 23.02
C SER A 337 -16.16 9.56 23.77
N ASN A 338 -16.84 8.62 23.08
CA ASN A 338 -17.22 7.32 23.70
C ASN A 338 -16.03 6.34 23.80
N LYS A 339 -15.00 6.51 23.01
CA LYS A 339 -13.85 5.61 22.97
C LYS A 339 -12.49 6.31 22.92
N GLU A 340 -12.49 7.63 22.83
CA GLU A 340 -11.29 8.46 22.65
C GLU A 340 -11.37 9.70 23.55
N PHE A 341 -10.21 10.26 23.90
CA PHE A 341 -10.11 11.51 24.65
C PHE A 341 -8.86 12.30 24.25
N ILE A 342 -8.92 13.62 24.38
CA ILE A 342 -7.74 14.48 24.23
C ILE A 342 -6.88 14.31 25.47
N GLY A 343 -5.66 13.85 25.31
CA GLY A 343 -4.72 13.61 26.39
C GLY A 343 -3.40 14.36 26.20
N GLU A 344 -2.49 14.13 27.11
CA GLU A 344 -1.14 14.65 27.06
C GLU A 344 -0.23 13.68 26.31
N ARG A 345 0.94 14.18 25.89
CA ARG A 345 1.99 13.34 25.32
C ARG A 345 2.54 12.39 26.37
N GLU A 346 2.81 11.16 25.97
CA GLU A 346 3.48 10.20 26.83
C GLU A 346 4.96 10.57 27.00
N THR A 347 5.36 10.93 28.22
CA THR A 347 6.71 11.41 28.56
C THR A 347 7.44 10.51 29.55
N SER A 348 7.12 9.20 29.57
CA SER A 348 7.77 8.25 30.47
C SER A 348 9.28 8.10 30.12
N ASP A 349 10.13 7.95 31.14
CA ASP A 349 11.57 7.74 30.96
C ASP A 349 11.85 6.55 30.05
N GLY A 350 12.69 6.78 29.02
CA GLY A 350 13.06 5.76 28.03
C GLY A 350 12.06 5.58 26.88
N THR A 351 11.01 6.40 26.80
CA THR A 351 10.09 6.43 25.66
C THR A 351 10.55 7.44 24.62
N VAL A 352 10.52 7.04 23.37
CA VAL A 352 10.74 7.93 22.22
C VAL A 352 9.47 8.01 21.39
N SER A 353 9.05 9.24 21.09
CA SER A 353 7.86 9.52 20.31
C SER A 353 8.23 9.87 18.86
N ILE A 354 7.61 9.17 17.92
CA ILE A 354 7.79 9.34 16.49
C ILE A 354 6.48 9.82 15.88
N LEU A 355 6.46 11.03 15.33
CA LEU A 355 5.33 11.59 14.61
C LEU A 355 5.45 11.28 13.13
N VAL A 356 4.40 10.75 12.55
CA VAL A 356 4.28 10.44 11.13
C VAL A 356 3.15 11.27 10.54
N HIS A 357 3.44 12.04 9.49
CA HIS A 357 2.48 12.78 8.69
C HIS A 357 2.44 12.25 7.25
N GLN A 358 1.26 12.20 6.65
CA GLN A 358 1.16 12.04 5.20
C GLN A 358 1.63 13.33 4.49
N LYS A 359 2.41 13.20 3.42
CA LYS A 359 2.82 14.34 2.58
C LYS A 359 1.62 15.02 1.92
N GLU A 360 0.63 14.22 1.50
CA GLU A 360 -0.68 14.68 1.05
C GLU A 360 -1.73 14.21 2.06
N ASP A 361 -2.06 15.03 3.04
CA ASP A 361 -3.02 14.71 4.11
C ASP A 361 -4.46 14.87 3.62
N MET A 362 -4.97 13.83 2.95
CA MET A 362 -6.36 13.81 2.49
C MET A 362 -7.35 13.70 3.66
N HIS A 363 -6.98 13.04 4.75
CA HIS A 363 -7.83 12.90 5.93
C HIS A 363 -8.03 14.22 6.65
N GLY A 364 -6.96 14.97 6.91
CA GLY A 364 -7.05 16.31 7.50
C GLY A 364 -7.88 17.27 6.65
N ARG A 365 -7.67 17.22 5.32
CA ARG A 365 -8.46 18.00 4.36
C ARG A 365 -9.96 17.68 4.44
N LEU A 366 -10.35 16.39 4.42
CA LEU A 366 -11.76 15.99 4.51
C LEU A 366 -12.39 16.41 5.84
N LYS A 367 -11.63 16.33 6.94
CA LYS A 367 -12.08 16.81 8.25
C LYS A 367 -12.27 18.33 8.27
N GLN A 368 -11.37 19.07 7.66
CA GLN A 368 -11.50 20.53 7.50
C GLN A 368 -12.75 20.88 6.68
N GLU A 369 -12.95 20.24 5.51
CA GLU A 369 -14.13 20.44 4.67
C GLU A 369 -15.43 20.12 5.45
N SER A 370 -15.47 19.02 6.21
CA SER A 370 -16.62 18.66 7.04
C SER A 370 -16.91 19.73 8.11
N LEU A 371 -15.89 20.19 8.82
CA LEU A 371 -16.04 21.19 9.88
C LEU A 371 -16.49 22.57 9.34
N THR A 372 -15.98 22.97 8.18
CA THR A 372 -16.38 24.25 7.55
C THR A 372 -17.75 24.17 6.89
N ASP A 373 -18.01 23.13 6.08
CA ASP A 373 -19.22 23.09 5.25
C ASP A 373 -20.42 22.54 6.00
N ARG A 374 -20.24 21.46 6.77
CA ARG A 374 -21.34 20.80 7.49
C ARG A 374 -21.61 21.42 8.85
N PHE A 375 -20.55 21.71 9.62
CA PHE A 375 -20.68 22.28 10.97
C PHE A 375 -20.60 23.80 10.98
N GLN A 376 -20.32 24.45 9.84
CA GLN A 376 -20.26 25.90 9.65
C GLN A 376 -19.35 26.58 10.69
N ILE A 377 -18.18 26.02 10.94
CA ILE A 377 -17.19 26.55 11.86
C ILE A 377 -16.31 27.56 11.10
N ASP A 378 -16.63 28.84 11.27
CA ASP A 378 -15.82 29.92 10.72
C ASP A 378 -14.52 30.09 11.52
N GLY A 379 -13.48 30.57 10.82
CA GLY A 379 -12.16 30.84 11.42
C GLY A 379 -11.25 29.62 11.54
N LEU A 380 -11.67 28.44 11.09
CA LEU A 380 -10.79 27.29 10.90
C LEU A 380 -9.95 27.48 9.62
N VAL A 381 -8.63 27.61 9.78
CA VAL A 381 -7.71 27.89 8.66
C VAL A 381 -7.19 26.59 8.06
N LYS A 382 -6.69 25.68 8.91
CA LYS A 382 -6.08 24.42 8.48
C LYS A 382 -6.21 23.36 9.54
N ILE A 383 -6.38 22.12 9.08
CA ILE A 383 -6.22 20.92 9.91
C ILE A 383 -5.22 19.99 9.23
N LYS A 384 -4.31 19.45 10.03
CA LYS A 384 -3.39 18.40 9.60
C LYS A 384 -3.48 17.22 10.55
N ARG A 385 -3.55 16.01 9.97
CA ARG A 385 -3.57 14.78 10.74
C ARG A 385 -2.19 14.12 10.77
N GLY A 386 -1.82 13.57 11.91
CA GLY A 386 -0.66 12.72 12.08
C GLY A 386 -0.95 11.55 12.99
N VAL A 387 0.05 10.69 13.14
CA VAL A 387 0.07 9.59 14.10
C VAL A 387 1.34 9.68 14.91
N VAL A 388 1.24 9.69 16.23
CA VAL A 388 2.38 9.57 17.14
C VAL A 388 2.50 8.13 17.59
N TRP A 389 3.66 7.54 17.34
CA TRP A 389 4.06 6.24 17.83
C TRP A 389 5.01 6.43 19.00
N ASN A 390 4.63 5.96 20.19
CA ASN A 390 5.45 5.99 21.38
C ASN A 390 6.09 4.63 21.58
N LEU A 391 7.42 4.56 21.53
CA LEU A 391 8.19 3.33 21.61
C LEU A 391 9.09 3.35 22.84
N SER A 392 9.05 2.26 23.61
CA SER A 392 10.01 2.00 24.69
C SER A 392 10.62 0.61 24.52
N ALA A 393 11.94 0.51 24.67
CA ALA A 393 12.64 -0.77 24.61
C ALA A 393 12.68 -1.41 26.00
N LYS A 394 12.34 -2.70 26.07
CA LYS A 394 12.54 -3.48 27.31
C LYS A 394 14.00 -3.82 27.53
N ARG A 395 14.80 -3.89 26.46
CA ARG A 395 16.24 -4.18 26.47
C ARG A 395 16.93 -3.43 25.34
N GLY A 396 18.20 -3.06 25.54
CA GLY A 396 19.03 -2.44 24.52
C GLY A 396 18.93 -0.91 24.47
N ASN A 397 19.56 -0.32 23.46
CA ASN A 397 19.55 1.12 23.22
C ASN A 397 18.37 1.48 22.34
N ILE A 398 17.45 2.29 22.85
CA ILE A 398 16.20 2.65 22.14
C ILE A 398 16.48 3.39 20.81
N ASP A 399 17.50 4.24 20.73
CA ASP A 399 17.82 4.99 19.51
C ASP A 399 18.28 4.05 18.37
N THR A 400 19.07 3.01 18.71
CA THR A 400 19.48 1.99 17.74
C THR A 400 18.25 1.21 17.24
N ILE A 401 17.41 0.74 18.18
CA ILE A 401 16.21 -0.02 17.86
C ILE A 401 15.26 0.80 16.98
N ILE A 402 15.07 2.09 17.25
CA ILE A 402 14.23 2.96 16.45
C ILE A 402 14.74 3.07 15.01
N ASN A 403 16.05 3.27 14.82
CA ASN A 403 16.62 3.34 13.48
C ASN A 403 16.36 2.05 12.70
N GLU A 404 16.54 0.89 13.33
CA GLU A 404 16.24 -0.41 12.72
C GLU A 404 14.74 -0.58 12.42
N ILE A 405 13.84 -0.15 13.32
CA ILE A 405 12.38 -0.19 13.10
C ILE A 405 11.98 0.72 11.93
N LEU A 406 12.59 1.91 11.82
CA LEU A 406 12.32 2.83 10.70
C LEU A 406 12.73 2.22 9.35
N GLU A 407 13.81 1.43 9.31
CA GLU A 407 14.23 0.70 8.10
C GLU A 407 13.24 -0.39 7.67
N THR A 408 12.41 -0.92 8.58
CA THR A 408 11.33 -1.86 8.22
C THR A 408 10.19 -1.19 7.49
N ASN A 409 10.13 0.13 7.48
CA ASN A 409 9.03 0.95 6.96
C ASN A 409 7.65 0.66 7.57
N ILE A 410 7.54 -0.10 8.66
CA ILE A 410 6.25 -0.46 9.27
C ILE A 410 5.47 0.77 9.78
N LEU A 411 6.17 1.82 10.26
CA LEU A 411 5.55 3.03 10.79
C LEU A 411 5.23 4.06 9.71
N PHE A 412 5.97 4.08 8.60
CA PHE A 412 5.80 5.06 7.52
C PHE A 412 6.43 4.57 6.22
N ASN A 413 5.91 5.05 5.08
CA ASN A 413 6.57 4.87 3.78
C ASN A 413 7.23 6.21 3.40
N PRO A 414 8.57 6.29 3.20
CA PRO A 414 9.26 7.55 2.98
C PRO A 414 8.87 8.29 1.70
N LEU A 415 8.19 7.61 0.76
CA LEU A 415 7.72 8.22 -0.47
C LEU A 415 6.42 9.01 -0.24
N SER A 416 5.55 8.54 0.65
CA SER A 416 4.23 9.14 0.93
C SER A 416 4.12 9.84 2.29
N HIS A 417 5.09 9.64 3.20
CA HIS A 417 5.05 10.20 4.54
C HIS A 417 6.32 10.99 4.88
N GLU A 418 6.18 11.84 5.86
CA GLU A 418 7.26 12.49 6.61
C GLU A 418 7.25 11.95 8.04
N CYS A 419 8.44 11.76 8.61
CA CYS A 419 8.61 11.18 9.93
C CYS A 419 9.51 12.08 10.77
N TYR A 420 9.12 12.32 12.02
CA TYR A 420 9.79 13.25 12.93
C TYR A 420 9.94 12.64 14.32
N ARG A 421 11.01 13.00 15.01
CA ARG A 421 11.15 12.76 16.44
C ARG A 421 10.55 13.92 17.21
N ILE A 422 9.68 13.63 18.16
CA ILE A 422 9.17 14.60 19.11
C ILE A 422 10.07 14.54 20.36
N ASN A 423 10.65 15.67 20.76
CA ASN A 423 11.51 15.81 21.94
C ASN A 423 10.70 16.18 23.18
#